data_c3af10dd2063d1d85330f7abcb03603c
#
_entry.id   c3af10dd2063d1d85330f7abcb03603c
#
_cell.length_a   1.000
_cell.length_b   1.000
_cell.length_c   1.000
_cell.angle_alpha   90.00
_cell.angle_beta   90.00
_cell.angle_gamma   90.00
#
_symmetry.space_group_name_H-M   'P 1'
#
loop_
_entity.id
_entity.type
_entity.pdbx_description
1 polymer ?
#
loop_
_entity_poly.entity_id
_entity_poly.type
_entity_poly.pdbx_seq_one_letter_code
_entity_poly.pdbx_strand_id
1 'polypeptide(L)'
;MFFGWPLEYLIYNNATTIGLFVLKNIMMDKKKIVILTHGGAGSDSAHADGTAVAGQIGMMGLQTGESVLDAACSAVTTLEDDSRFNAGVGSHRRMDGTVQMDASCMDSSGSFGAVACLEGFRNPVQVARIVSQSEYRVLAGVGAAEFALNQGCKTVSQEEIANTGKDFSTTDTVGCVIRDGDQFAAALSTGGIDDAILGRVGDVPLIGCGLYVGSEGAVAATGDGEAIAMQMTAFRAYQLIEQGMDPKSIVPTVIDWFKKPNAFGIIVVSKLGFAGGANESMAWTASEIEIQL
;
A
#
# COMPACT_ATOMS: atom_id res chain seq x y z
N MET A 1 -11.92 -57.15 -46.96
CA MET A 1 -12.98 -56.09 -46.82
C MET A 1 -12.38 -54.98 -46.01
N PHE A 2 -11.91 -53.91 -46.67
CA PHE A 2 -11.42 -52.71 -46.03
C PHE A 2 -12.57 -51.72 -45.94
N PHE A 3 -13.05 -51.41 -44.73
CA PHE A 3 -13.97 -50.32 -44.53
C PHE A 3 -13.18 -49.01 -44.43
N GLY A 4 -13.21 -48.20 -45.47
CA GLY A 4 -12.72 -46.83 -45.49
C GLY A 4 -13.70 -45.92 -44.73
N TRP A 5 -13.17 -45.18 -43.76
CA TRP A 5 -13.90 -44.09 -43.12
C TRP A 5 -13.94 -42.88 -44.06
N PRO A 6 -15.09 -42.14 -44.15
CA PRO A 6 -15.17 -41.00 -45.05
C PRO A 6 -14.21 -39.88 -44.63
N LEU A 7 -13.51 -39.33 -45.59
CA LEU A 7 -12.56 -38.23 -45.46
C LEU A 7 -13.17 -36.98 -44.80
N GLU A 8 -14.47 -36.81 -44.82
CA GLU A 8 -15.19 -35.68 -44.25
C GLU A 8 -15.15 -35.65 -42.71
N TYR A 9 -15.02 -36.80 -42.02
CA TYR A 9 -14.95 -36.87 -40.56
C TYR A 9 -13.59 -36.43 -40.00
N LEU A 10 -12.56 -36.57 -40.78
CA LEU A 10 -11.18 -36.15 -40.42
C LEU A 10 -10.97 -34.63 -40.58
N ILE A 11 -11.67 -34.02 -41.52
CA ILE A 11 -11.59 -32.57 -41.78
C ILE A 11 -12.37 -31.78 -40.72
N TYR A 12 -13.50 -32.29 -40.23
CA TYR A 12 -14.33 -31.61 -39.22
C TYR A 12 -13.69 -31.58 -37.83
N ASN A 13 -13.01 -32.65 -37.44
CA ASN A 13 -12.27 -32.68 -36.14
C ASN A 13 -11.00 -31.83 -36.13
N ASN A 14 -10.30 -31.70 -37.25
CA ASN A 14 -9.13 -30.84 -37.35
C ASN A 14 -9.49 -29.35 -37.39
N ALA A 15 -10.59 -28.96 -38.02
CA ALA A 15 -11.04 -27.56 -38.05
C ALA A 15 -11.50 -27.07 -36.68
N THR A 16 -12.18 -27.90 -35.88
CA THR A 16 -12.58 -27.57 -34.50
C THR A 16 -11.38 -27.53 -33.55
N THR A 17 -10.41 -28.43 -33.71
CA THR A 17 -9.18 -28.43 -32.86
C THR A 17 -8.28 -27.25 -33.20
N ILE A 18 -8.12 -26.91 -34.48
CA ILE A 18 -7.37 -25.72 -34.93
C ILE A 18 -8.12 -24.44 -34.50
N GLY A 19 -9.44 -24.42 -34.63
CA GLY A 19 -10.27 -23.28 -34.18
C GLY A 19 -10.20 -23.05 -32.66
N LEU A 20 -10.21 -24.11 -31.84
CA LEU A 20 -10.01 -24.03 -30.41
C LEU A 20 -8.56 -23.62 -30.02
N PHE A 21 -7.55 -24.08 -30.77
CA PHE A 21 -6.15 -23.72 -30.55
C PHE A 21 -5.89 -22.25 -30.96
N VAL A 22 -6.51 -21.80 -32.04
CA VAL A 22 -6.45 -20.40 -32.49
C VAL A 22 -7.23 -19.48 -31.50
N LEU A 23 -8.40 -19.89 -31.02
CA LEU A 23 -9.16 -19.14 -30.01
C LEU A 23 -8.47 -19.12 -28.65
N LYS A 24 -7.77 -20.20 -28.27
CA LYS A 24 -6.95 -20.23 -27.05
C LYS A 24 -5.71 -19.34 -27.13
N ASN A 25 -5.11 -19.20 -28.31
CA ASN A 25 -3.99 -18.29 -28.57
C ASN A 25 -4.40 -16.83 -28.81
N ILE A 26 -5.70 -16.56 -29.05
CA ILE A 26 -6.25 -15.19 -29.17
C ILE A 26 -6.68 -14.64 -27.82
N MET A 27 -6.91 -15.48 -26.82
CA MET A 27 -6.98 -15.06 -25.42
C MET A 27 -5.56 -14.96 -24.87
N MET A 28 -4.78 -13.97 -25.37
CA MET A 28 -3.53 -13.59 -24.75
C MET A 28 -3.85 -13.18 -23.30
N ASP A 29 -3.23 -13.86 -22.33
CA ASP A 29 -3.39 -13.54 -20.92
C ASP A 29 -3.01 -12.07 -20.71
N LYS A 30 -3.98 -11.29 -20.29
CA LYS A 30 -3.77 -9.88 -19.99
C LYS A 30 -3.39 -9.76 -18.52
N LYS A 31 -2.24 -9.19 -18.26
CA LYS A 31 -1.82 -8.85 -16.93
C LYS A 31 -2.35 -7.46 -16.57
N LYS A 32 -3.10 -7.37 -15.50
CA LYS A 32 -3.63 -6.11 -14.98
C LYS A 32 -2.72 -5.59 -13.88
N ILE A 33 -2.26 -4.34 -14.00
CA ILE A 33 -1.54 -3.62 -12.95
C ILE A 33 -2.43 -2.49 -12.46
N VAL A 34 -2.59 -2.39 -11.14
CA VAL A 34 -3.34 -1.33 -10.46
C VAL A 34 -2.52 -0.80 -9.30
N ILE A 35 -2.40 0.51 -9.19
CA ILE A 35 -1.73 1.18 -8.08
C ILE A 35 -2.67 2.24 -7.53
N LEU A 36 -2.88 2.24 -6.21
CA LEU A 36 -3.52 3.33 -5.50
C LEU A 36 -2.55 3.91 -4.48
N THR A 37 -2.60 5.22 -4.33
CA THR A 37 -1.82 5.96 -3.34
C THR A 37 -2.71 6.97 -2.62
N HIS A 38 -2.44 7.23 -1.34
CA HIS A 38 -3.13 8.25 -0.56
C HIS A 38 -2.16 9.08 0.27
N GLY A 39 -2.54 10.32 0.54
CA GLY A 39 -1.84 11.30 1.37
C GLY A 39 -2.44 11.47 2.77
N GLY A 40 -3.39 10.58 3.17
CA GLY A 40 -3.97 10.56 4.50
C GLY A 40 -5.37 11.14 4.64
N ALA A 41 -6.13 10.64 5.62
CA ALA A 41 -7.44 11.16 5.97
C ALA A 41 -7.30 12.57 6.56
N GLY A 42 -8.02 13.53 5.99
CA GLY A 42 -7.90 14.96 6.31
C GLY A 42 -6.99 15.74 5.36
N SER A 43 -6.18 15.09 4.53
CA SER A 43 -5.34 15.79 3.56
C SER A 43 -6.17 16.58 2.55
N ASP A 44 -5.62 17.73 2.09
CA ASP A 44 -6.24 18.52 1.06
C ASP A 44 -6.30 17.73 -0.27
N SER A 45 -7.49 17.59 -0.83
CA SER A 45 -7.68 16.92 -2.12
C SER A 45 -6.87 17.56 -3.27
N ALA A 46 -6.47 18.83 -3.13
CA ALA A 46 -5.57 19.50 -4.08
C ALA A 46 -4.17 18.87 -4.12
N HIS A 47 -3.75 18.13 -3.07
CA HIS A 47 -2.48 17.40 -3.03
C HIS A 47 -2.52 16.05 -3.80
N ALA A 48 -3.60 15.76 -4.53
CA ALA A 48 -3.70 14.57 -5.38
C ALA A 48 -2.61 14.49 -6.47
N ASP A 49 -1.99 15.61 -6.83
CA ASP A 49 -0.81 15.66 -7.72
C ASP A 49 0.38 14.88 -7.12
N GLY A 50 0.64 15.03 -5.81
CA GLY A 50 1.69 14.30 -5.10
C GLY A 50 1.42 12.80 -5.05
N THR A 51 0.17 12.39 -4.77
CA THR A 51 -0.21 10.98 -4.81
C THR A 51 -0.13 10.41 -6.23
N ALA A 52 -0.46 11.20 -7.27
CA ALA A 52 -0.32 10.77 -8.66
C ALA A 52 1.15 10.53 -9.04
N VAL A 53 2.08 11.40 -8.63
CA VAL A 53 3.53 11.22 -8.85
C VAL A 53 4.01 9.94 -8.16
N ALA A 54 3.62 9.70 -6.93
CA ALA A 54 3.97 8.47 -6.20
C ALA A 54 3.46 7.21 -6.93
N GLY A 55 2.21 7.23 -7.41
CA GLY A 55 1.65 6.14 -8.21
C GLY A 55 2.42 5.90 -9.52
N GLN A 56 2.88 6.97 -10.19
CA GLN A 56 3.71 6.86 -11.39
C GLN A 56 5.08 6.23 -11.10
N ILE A 57 5.73 6.59 -10.00
CA ILE A 57 7.02 5.99 -9.59
C ILE A 57 6.85 4.49 -9.33
N GLY A 58 5.81 4.08 -8.58
CA GLY A 58 5.52 2.65 -8.38
C GLY A 58 5.24 1.92 -9.69
N MET A 59 4.50 2.53 -10.62
CA MET A 59 4.23 1.95 -11.95
C MET A 59 5.52 1.79 -12.77
N MET A 60 6.40 2.78 -12.74
CA MET A 60 7.71 2.71 -13.42
C MET A 60 8.58 1.60 -12.82
N GLY A 61 8.60 1.44 -11.49
CA GLY A 61 9.31 0.37 -10.81
C GLY A 61 8.86 -1.01 -11.31
N LEU A 62 7.55 -1.27 -11.35
CA LEU A 62 7.01 -2.53 -11.89
C LEU A 62 7.37 -2.75 -13.37
N GLN A 63 7.32 -1.71 -14.19
CA GLN A 63 7.68 -1.81 -15.61
C GLN A 63 9.18 -2.06 -15.83
N THR A 64 10.03 -1.66 -14.90
CA THR A 64 11.49 -1.89 -14.93
C THR A 64 11.91 -3.16 -14.18
N GLY A 65 10.96 -3.93 -13.63
CA GLY A 65 11.20 -5.23 -13.03
C GLY A 65 11.36 -5.25 -11.52
N GLU A 66 10.96 -4.17 -10.81
CA GLU A 66 10.85 -4.21 -9.35
C GLU A 66 9.78 -5.21 -8.90
N SER A 67 9.95 -5.79 -7.71
CA SER A 67 8.89 -6.56 -7.07
C SER A 67 7.70 -5.64 -6.69
N VAL A 68 6.51 -6.22 -6.52
CA VAL A 68 5.33 -5.45 -6.07
C VAL A 68 5.58 -4.73 -4.74
N LEU A 69 6.39 -5.35 -3.85
CA LEU A 69 6.72 -4.76 -2.55
C LEU A 69 7.71 -3.60 -2.69
N ASP A 70 8.74 -3.75 -3.53
CA ASP A 70 9.70 -2.67 -3.80
C ASP A 70 9.00 -1.48 -4.45
N ALA A 71 8.13 -1.71 -5.43
CA ALA A 71 7.35 -0.66 -6.09
C ALA A 71 6.40 0.07 -5.13
N ALA A 72 5.76 -0.65 -4.18
CA ALA A 72 4.93 -0.03 -3.15
C ALA A 72 5.77 0.84 -2.20
N CYS A 73 6.96 0.36 -1.79
CA CYS A 73 7.89 1.13 -0.98
C CYS A 73 8.45 2.35 -1.73
N SER A 74 8.76 2.23 -3.03
CA SER A 74 9.22 3.34 -3.87
C SER A 74 8.13 4.43 -4.00
N ALA A 75 6.87 4.05 -4.16
CA ALA A 75 5.75 4.98 -4.15
C ALA A 75 5.62 5.72 -2.81
N VAL A 76 5.68 4.99 -1.68
CA VAL A 76 5.60 5.61 -0.35
C VAL A 76 6.83 6.48 -0.04
N THR A 77 8.04 6.09 -0.48
CA THR A 77 9.25 6.94 -0.37
C THR A 77 9.04 8.30 -1.06
N THR A 78 8.36 8.31 -2.21
CA THR A 78 8.04 9.56 -2.91
C THR A 78 7.12 10.46 -2.08
N LEU A 79 6.16 9.87 -1.36
CA LEU A 79 5.27 10.61 -0.45
C LEU A 79 5.99 11.07 0.84
N GLU A 80 6.94 10.28 1.35
CA GLU A 80 7.81 10.67 2.47
C GLU A 80 8.72 11.85 2.12
N ASP A 81 9.10 11.98 0.85
CA ASP A 81 9.92 13.08 0.35
C ASP A 81 9.12 14.36 0.03
N ASP A 82 7.80 14.29 0.03
CA ASP A 82 6.90 15.43 -0.16
C ASP A 82 6.45 15.99 1.19
N SER A 83 7.00 17.16 1.56
CA SER A 83 6.74 17.79 2.85
C SER A 83 5.28 18.22 3.09
N ARG A 84 4.41 18.07 2.11
CA ARG A 84 2.97 18.34 2.25
C ARG A 84 2.24 17.26 3.04
N PHE A 85 2.82 16.06 3.15
CA PHE A 85 2.23 14.91 3.84
C PHE A 85 2.94 14.65 5.18
N ASN A 86 2.22 14.09 6.13
CA ASN A 86 2.75 13.73 7.45
C ASN A 86 3.45 12.36 7.41
N ALA A 87 4.59 12.32 6.76
CA ALA A 87 5.50 11.17 6.71
C ALA A 87 6.89 11.68 6.26
N GLY A 88 7.97 11.01 6.63
CA GLY A 88 9.31 11.41 6.23
C GLY A 88 9.60 12.87 6.58
N VAL A 89 9.93 13.69 5.57
CA VAL A 89 10.28 15.12 5.75
C VAL A 89 9.11 16.00 6.19
N GLY A 90 7.87 15.52 6.14
CA GLY A 90 6.68 16.23 6.57
C GLY A 90 6.17 15.82 7.96
N SER A 91 6.93 15.00 8.69
CA SER A 91 6.48 14.40 9.95
C SER A 91 6.22 15.41 11.06
N HIS A 92 5.21 15.12 11.89
CA HIS A 92 4.89 15.86 13.10
C HIS A 92 5.97 15.72 14.19
N ARG A 93 6.03 16.70 15.09
CA ARG A 93 6.87 16.63 16.29
C ARG A 93 6.09 16.06 17.46
N ARG A 94 6.79 15.32 18.31
CA ARG A 94 6.32 14.89 19.62
C ARG A 94 6.35 16.09 20.60
N MET A 95 5.74 15.92 21.78
CA MET A 95 5.69 16.95 22.83
C MET A 95 7.09 17.46 23.27
N ASP A 96 8.11 16.62 23.17
CA ASP A 96 9.50 16.97 23.51
C ASP A 96 10.28 17.57 22.33
N GLY A 97 9.62 17.76 21.18
CA GLY A 97 10.20 18.31 19.96
C GLY A 97 10.91 17.29 19.06
N THR A 98 10.98 16.01 19.45
CA THR A 98 11.55 14.94 18.59
C THR A 98 10.59 14.55 17.46
N VAL A 99 11.13 13.89 16.42
CA VAL A 99 10.34 13.25 15.36
C VAL A 99 10.54 11.76 15.47
N GLN A 100 9.44 11.03 15.74
CA GLN A 100 9.40 9.58 15.71
C GLN A 100 8.40 9.12 14.65
N MET A 101 8.85 8.28 13.74
CA MET A 101 8.09 7.82 12.59
C MET A 101 7.80 6.32 12.68
N ASP A 102 6.66 5.92 12.12
CA ASP A 102 6.27 4.53 11.98
C ASP A 102 6.11 4.20 10.49
N ALA A 103 6.50 3.00 10.08
CA ALA A 103 6.27 2.52 8.71
C ALA A 103 6.09 1.01 8.67
N SER A 104 5.39 0.52 7.66
CA SER A 104 5.25 -0.91 7.40
C SER A 104 5.05 -1.21 5.92
N CYS A 105 5.39 -2.44 5.53
CA CYS A 105 5.12 -2.97 4.21
C CYS A 105 4.80 -4.47 4.27
N MET A 106 3.96 -4.93 3.34
CA MET A 106 3.52 -6.33 3.24
C MET A 106 3.22 -6.71 1.80
N ASP A 107 3.48 -7.97 1.43
CA ASP A 107 3.05 -8.53 0.15
C ASP A 107 2.26 -9.85 0.30
N SER A 108 1.68 -10.30 -0.80
CA SER A 108 0.85 -11.51 -0.85
C SER A 108 1.63 -12.82 -0.71
N SER A 109 2.96 -12.78 -0.67
CA SER A 109 3.79 -13.95 -0.31
C SER A 109 3.90 -14.15 1.20
N GLY A 110 3.40 -13.20 2.01
CA GLY A 110 3.51 -13.19 3.47
C GLY A 110 4.75 -12.48 3.99
N SER A 111 5.51 -11.78 3.12
CA SER A 111 6.58 -10.90 3.56
C SER A 111 5.98 -9.70 4.28
N PHE A 112 6.45 -9.39 5.49
CA PHE A 112 6.04 -8.26 6.30
C PHE A 112 7.23 -7.67 7.04
N GLY A 113 7.32 -6.35 7.07
CA GLY A 113 8.30 -5.62 7.86
C GLY A 113 7.72 -4.31 8.35
N ALA A 114 8.06 -3.95 9.60
CA ALA A 114 7.63 -2.70 10.19
C ALA A 114 8.69 -2.09 11.10
N VAL A 115 8.66 -0.76 11.21
CA VAL A 115 9.40 0.01 12.20
C VAL A 115 8.45 0.92 12.97
N ALA A 116 8.70 1.07 14.26
CA ALA A 116 7.94 1.94 15.15
C ALA A 116 8.88 2.87 15.91
N CYS A 117 8.44 4.11 16.13
CA CYS A 117 9.23 5.13 16.84
C CYS A 117 10.66 5.27 16.28
N LEU A 118 10.83 5.21 14.98
CA LEU A 118 12.12 5.33 14.31
C LEU A 118 12.53 6.81 14.26
N GLU A 119 13.76 7.11 14.67
CA GLU A 119 14.32 8.46 14.67
C GLU A 119 15.54 8.57 13.75
N GLY A 120 15.70 9.73 13.11
CA GLY A 120 16.91 10.07 12.38
C GLY A 120 17.07 9.43 11.01
N PHE A 121 16.00 8.96 10.39
CA PHE A 121 16.01 8.42 9.03
C PHE A 121 14.97 9.15 8.16
N ARG A 122 15.36 9.50 6.93
CA ARG A 122 14.51 10.24 6.01
C ARG A 122 13.31 9.42 5.53
N ASN A 123 13.53 8.13 5.20
CA ASN A 123 12.54 7.25 4.60
C ASN A 123 12.32 5.99 5.46
N PRO A 124 11.49 6.05 6.51
CA PRO A 124 11.21 4.92 7.38
C PRO A 124 10.65 3.70 6.65
N VAL A 125 9.91 3.87 5.53
CA VAL A 125 9.39 2.75 4.74
C VAL A 125 10.52 1.89 4.16
N GLN A 126 11.66 2.47 3.80
CA GLN A 126 12.81 1.72 3.31
C GLN A 126 13.44 0.88 4.44
N VAL A 127 13.46 1.38 5.66
CA VAL A 127 13.90 0.60 6.82
C VAL A 127 12.93 -0.56 7.08
N ALA A 128 11.61 -0.31 7.04
CA ALA A 128 10.59 -1.36 7.14
C ALA A 128 10.76 -2.43 6.04
N ARG A 129 11.10 -2.02 4.82
CA ARG A 129 11.40 -2.93 3.70
C ARG A 129 12.61 -3.82 3.98
N ILE A 130 13.69 -3.27 4.56
CA ILE A 130 14.87 -4.05 4.96
C ILE A 130 14.51 -5.03 6.10
N VAL A 131 13.71 -4.59 7.09
CA VAL A 131 13.20 -5.47 8.15
C VAL A 131 12.43 -6.66 7.57
N SER A 132 11.61 -6.46 6.52
CA SER A 132 10.85 -7.53 5.89
C SER A 132 11.71 -8.65 5.27
N GLN A 133 12.97 -8.36 4.96
CA GLN A 133 13.96 -9.30 4.43
C GLN A 133 14.75 -10.04 5.52
N SER A 134 14.61 -9.64 6.78
CA SER A 134 15.31 -10.23 7.93
C SER A 134 14.49 -11.34 8.60
N GLU A 135 15.02 -11.91 9.67
CA GLU A 135 14.28 -12.84 10.54
C GLU A 135 13.23 -12.13 11.42
N TYR A 136 13.34 -10.80 11.57
CA TYR A 136 12.43 -9.98 12.35
C TYR A 136 11.22 -9.53 11.51
N ARG A 137 10.15 -9.12 12.18
CA ARG A 137 8.96 -8.54 11.54
C ARG A 137 8.70 -7.11 11.97
N VAL A 138 8.99 -6.77 13.22
CA VAL A 138 8.81 -5.43 13.77
C VAL A 138 10.03 -5.07 14.61
N LEU A 139 10.61 -3.91 14.36
CA LEU A 139 11.66 -3.31 15.18
C LEU A 139 11.20 -1.92 15.65
N ALA A 140 11.67 -1.48 16.82
CA ALA A 140 11.23 -0.21 17.40
C ALA A 140 12.38 0.60 18.01
N GLY A 141 12.24 1.94 17.98
CA GLY A 141 13.11 2.90 18.67
C GLY A 141 14.57 2.72 18.34
N VAL A 142 15.42 2.81 19.37
CA VAL A 142 16.89 2.72 19.24
C VAL A 142 17.33 1.43 18.57
N GLY A 143 16.68 0.29 18.87
CA GLY A 143 17.00 -0.99 18.23
C GLY A 143 16.72 -1.00 16.72
N ALA A 144 15.65 -0.35 16.27
CA ALA A 144 15.37 -0.19 14.85
C ALA A 144 16.41 0.72 14.17
N ALA A 145 16.83 1.79 14.84
CA ALA A 145 17.85 2.70 14.35
C ALA A 145 19.22 2.01 14.21
N GLU A 146 19.66 1.27 15.23
CA GLU A 146 20.90 0.49 15.19
C GLU A 146 20.86 -0.58 14.07
N PHE A 147 19.76 -1.27 13.92
CA PHE A 147 19.58 -2.23 12.84
C PHE A 147 19.72 -1.55 11.47
N ALA A 148 19.03 -0.42 11.24
CA ALA A 148 19.09 0.33 10.00
C ALA A 148 20.52 0.80 9.67
N LEU A 149 21.26 1.31 10.65
CA LEU A 149 22.66 1.68 10.48
C LEU A 149 23.54 0.50 10.08
N ASN A 150 23.36 -0.67 10.71
CA ASN A 150 24.09 -1.89 10.38
C ASN A 150 23.78 -2.41 8.97
N GLN A 151 22.62 -2.04 8.41
CA GLN A 151 22.23 -2.32 7.03
C GLN A 151 22.69 -1.23 6.04
N GLY A 152 23.42 -0.22 6.49
CA GLY A 152 23.98 0.83 5.65
C GLY A 152 23.04 2.00 5.38
N CYS A 153 21.91 2.10 6.06
CA CYS A 153 21.04 3.28 5.99
C CYS A 153 21.74 4.50 6.56
N LYS A 154 21.51 5.65 5.95
CA LYS A 154 22.10 6.92 6.40
C LYS A 154 21.14 7.65 7.32
N THR A 155 21.70 8.23 8.39
CA THR A 155 20.97 9.15 9.26
C THR A 155 20.87 10.54 8.64
N VAL A 156 19.83 11.25 9.03
CA VAL A 156 19.61 12.67 8.77
C VAL A 156 19.33 13.39 10.10
N SER A 157 19.47 14.70 10.13
CA SER A 157 19.17 15.46 11.36
C SER A 157 17.66 15.58 11.57
N GLN A 158 17.26 15.87 12.81
CA GLN A 158 15.84 16.11 13.15
C GLN A 158 15.28 17.34 12.40
N GLU A 159 16.12 18.32 12.09
CA GLU A 159 15.75 19.52 11.34
C GLU A 159 15.45 19.21 9.87
N GLU A 160 16.11 18.21 9.28
CA GLU A 160 15.89 17.80 7.89
C GLU A 160 14.57 17.04 7.69
N ILE A 161 14.06 16.37 8.73
CA ILE A 161 12.83 15.58 8.68
C ILE A 161 11.65 16.27 9.34
N ALA A 162 11.89 17.30 10.13
CA ALA A 162 10.82 18.00 10.83
C ALA A 162 10.21 19.08 9.96
N ASN A 163 8.90 19.07 9.86
CA ASN A 163 8.17 20.15 9.23
C ASN A 163 8.28 21.44 10.06
N THR A 164 9.01 22.42 9.56
CA THR A 164 9.17 23.72 10.21
C THR A 164 8.07 24.67 9.73
N GLY A 165 6.94 24.71 10.43
CA GLY A 165 6.00 25.84 10.35
C GLY A 165 4.79 25.70 9.46
N LYS A 166 4.28 24.51 9.21
CA LYS A 166 2.93 24.30 8.63
C LYS A 166 1.95 23.91 9.72
N ASP A 167 0.83 24.62 9.74
CA ASP A 167 -0.33 24.32 10.57
C ASP A 167 -1.01 23.09 9.96
N PHE A 168 -0.65 21.89 10.38
CA PHE A 168 -1.32 20.66 9.98
C PHE A 168 -2.35 20.31 11.06
N SER A 169 -3.59 20.60 10.77
CA SER A 169 -4.73 20.16 11.59
C SER A 169 -5.14 18.71 11.33
N THR A 170 -4.30 17.89 10.67
CA THR A 170 -4.72 16.61 10.10
C THR A 170 -3.80 15.45 10.48
N THR A 171 -4.39 14.27 10.61
CA THR A 171 -3.73 12.98 10.96
C THR A 171 -3.23 12.24 9.70
N ASP A 172 -2.44 12.90 8.88
CA ASP A 172 -2.10 12.44 7.52
C ASP A 172 -1.03 11.33 7.52
N THR A 173 -1.43 10.08 7.35
CA THR A 173 -0.58 8.93 7.02
C THR A 173 -0.51 8.77 5.51
N VAL A 174 0.64 8.42 4.93
CA VAL A 174 0.75 8.12 3.50
C VAL A 174 0.74 6.62 3.23
N GLY A 175 0.20 6.20 2.08
CA GLY A 175 0.14 4.80 1.75
C GLY A 175 -0.02 4.48 0.27
N CYS A 176 0.30 3.23 -0.03
CA CYS A 176 0.18 2.64 -1.36
C CYS A 176 -0.36 1.21 -1.27
N VAL A 177 -1.26 0.83 -2.18
CA VAL A 177 -1.61 -0.57 -2.45
C VAL A 177 -1.44 -0.87 -3.93
N ILE A 178 -0.91 -2.05 -4.24
CA ILE A 178 -0.59 -2.50 -5.61
C ILE A 178 -1.23 -3.85 -5.87
N ARG A 179 -1.72 -4.00 -7.12
CA ARG A 179 -1.96 -5.28 -7.77
C ARG A 179 -1.11 -5.38 -9.02
N ASP A 180 -0.39 -6.47 -9.19
CA ASP A 180 0.34 -6.83 -10.42
C ASP A 180 0.01 -8.29 -10.81
N GLY A 181 -0.98 -8.45 -11.67
CA GLY A 181 -1.56 -9.76 -11.96
C GLY A 181 -2.26 -10.34 -10.73
N ASP A 182 -1.71 -11.44 -10.20
CA ASP A 182 -2.17 -12.11 -8.97
C ASP A 182 -1.31 -11.77 -7.73
N GLN A 183 -0.34 -10.88 -7.87
CA GLN A 183 0.47 -10.40 -6.76
C GLN A 183 -0.08 -9.09 -6.20
N PHE A 184 -0.03 -8.94 -4.88
CA PHE A 184 -0.48 -7.76 -4.17
C PHE A 184 0.58 -7.27 -3.18
N ALA A 185 0.63 -5.97 -2.96
CA ALA A 185 1.46 -5.36 -1.94
C ALA A 185 0.80 -4.12 -1.35
N ALA A 186 1.23 -3.76 -0.14
CA ALA A 186 0.90 -2.50 0.50
C ALA A 186 2.12 -1.95 1.25
N ALA A 187 2.20 -0.62 1.36
CA ALA A 187 3.16 0.08 2.20
C ALA A 187 2.50 1.31 2.84
N LEU A 188 2.88 1.61 4.09
CA LEU A 188 2.42 2.76 4.86
C LEU A 188 3.59 3.45 5.55
N SER A 189 3.47 4.76 5.76
CA SER A 189 4.38 5.57 6.56
C SER A 189 3.67 6.74 7.22
N THR A 190 4.10 7.11 8.44
CA THR A 190 3.51 8.22 9.21
C THR A 190 4.53 8.87 10.14
N GLY A 191 4.40 10.18 10.31
CA GLY A 191 5.04 10.96 11.38
C GLY A 191 4.28 10.96 12.70
N GLY A 192 3.19 10.17 12.78
CA GLY A 192 2.32 10.12 13.97
C GLY A 192 1.33 11.29 14.03
N ILE A 193 0.95 11.69 15.25
CA ILE A 193 0.07 12.83 15.49
C ILE A 193 0.83 13.92 16.20
N ASP A 194 0.40 15.16 16.00
CA ASP A 194 1.03 16.33 16.63
C ASP A 194 0.93 16.25 18.17
N ASP A 195 1.96 16.76 18.86
CA ASP A 195 2.03 16.76 20.32
C ASP A 195 1.81 15.39 21.01
N ALA A 196 2.03 14.29 20.30
CA ALA A 196 2.00 12.98 20.94
C ALA A 196 3.15 12.81 21.96
N ILE A 197 2.91 12.00 22.97
CA ILE A 197 3.97 11.59 23.89
C ILE A 197 5.02 10.75 23.16
N LEU A 198 6.26 10.81 23.66
CA LEU A 198 7.35 9.96 23.19
C LEU A 198 6.95 8.47 23.31
N GLY A 199 7.17 7.70 22.26
CA GLY A 199 6.84 6.27 22.24
C GLY A 199 5.39 5.95 21.86
N ARG A 200 4.54 6.94 21.50
CA ARG A 200 3.21 6.66 20.97
C ARG A 200 3.33 5.99 19.60
N VAL A 201 2.66 4.88 19.44
CA VAL A 201 2.55 4.09 18.20
C VAL A 201 1.09 4.01 17.79
N GLY A 202 0.80 4.32 16.52
CA GLY A 202 -0.53 4.18 15.91
C GLY A 202 -0.73 2.82 15.25
N ASP A 203 -1.59 2.80 14.25
CA ASP A 203 -1.97 1.60 13.48
C ASP A 203 -0.93 1.15 12.45
N VAL A 204 -0.10 2.08 11.95
CA VAL A 204 0.79 1.89 10.79
C VAL A 204 1.74 0.69 10.94
N PRO A 205 2.48 0.49 12.06
CA PRO A 205 3.41 -0.63 12.18
C PRO A 205 2.73 -1.94 12.62
N LEU A 206 1.43 -1.93 12.88
CA LEU A 206 0.67 -3.06 13.41
C LEU A 206 -0.01 -3.82 12.26
N ILE A 207 0.47 -5.04 12.00
CA ILE A 207 -0.11 -5.91 10.96
C ILE A 207 -1.62 -6.13 11.19
N GLY A 208 -2.41 -5.94 10.15
CA GLY A 208 -3.87 -6.07 10.21
C GLY A 208 -4.60 -4.82 10.70
N CYS A 209 -3.89 -3.83 11.24
CA CYS A 209 -4.45 -2.55 11.67
C CYS A 209 -4.38 -1.52 10.53
N GLY A 210 -3.22 -0.93 10.26
CA GLY A 210 -3.00 0.04 9.20
C GLY A 210 -3.02 -0.60 7.81
N LEU A 211 -2.37 -1.74 7.62
CA LEU A 211 -2.37 -2.47 6.35
C LEU A 211 -2.58 -3.97 6.54
N TYR A 212 -3.09 -4.60 5.47
CA TYR A 212 -3.08 -6.05 5.33
C TYR A 212 -3.09 -6.46 3.86
N VAL A 213 -2.33 -7.51 3.54
CA VAL A 213 -2.23 -8.07 2.19
C VAL A 213 -2.36 -9.58 2.24
N GLY A 214 -3.14 -10.15 1.32
CA GLY A 214 -3.24 -11.59 1.12
C GLY A 214 -3.39 -11.91 -0.36
N SER A 215 -3.72 -13.16 -0.69
CA SER A 215 -3.81 -13.66 -2.06
C SER A 215 -4.95 -13.05 -2.88
N GLU A 216 -5.92 -12.41 -2.24
CA GLU A 216 -7.11 -11.87 -2.91
C GLU A 216 -7.07 -10.34 -3.07
N GLY A 217 -6.16 -9.65 -2.35
CA GLY A 217 -6.08 -8.19 -2.41
C GLY A 217 -5.17 -7.56 -1.35
N ALA A 218 -5.19 -6.22 -1.34
CA ALA A 218 -4.46 -5.38 -0.40
C ALA A 218 -5.33 -4.23 0.11
N VAL A 219 -5.12 -3.86 1.36
CA VAL A 219 -5.81 -2.79 2.07
C VAL A 219 -4.79 -1.91 2.77
N ALA A 220 -4.99 -0.59 2.71
CA ALA A 220 -4.28 0.39 3.50
C ALA A 220 -5.26 1.41 4.08
N ALA A 221 -5.16 1.66 5.37
CA ALA A 221 -6.02 2.56 6.15
C ALA A 221 -5.24 3.77 6.66
N THR A 222 -5.94 4.85 6.97
CA THR A 222 -5.39 6.11 7.47
C THR A 222 -6.43 6.83 8.33
N GLY A 223 -5.99 7.61 9.33
CA GLY A 223 -6.88 8.41 10.19
C GLY A 223 -6.54 8.28 11.68
N ASP A 224 -7.59 8.15 12.52
CA ASP A 224 -7.43 7.93 13.95
C ASP A 224 -6.80 6.55 14.22
N GLY A 225 -5.47 6.56 14.50
CA GLY A 225 -4.66 5.34 14.62
C GLY A 225 -5.12 4.42 15.75
N GLU A 226 -5.59 4.97 16.86
CA GLU A 226 -6.12 4.21 17.99
C GLU A 226 -7.43 3.50 17.61
N ALA A 227 -8.34 4.20 16.93
CA ALA A 227 -9.60 3.61 16.48
C ALA A 227 -9.37 2.54 15.40
N ILE A 228 -8.45 2.78 14.48
CA ILE A 228 -8.05 1.83 13.42
C ILE A 228 -7.44 0.57 14.05
N ALA A 229 -6.52 0.73 15.00
CA ALA A 229 -5.86 -0.37 15.68
C ALA A 229 -6.84 -1.23 16.50
N MET A 230 -7.70 -0.60 17.30
CA MET A 230 -8.67 -1.31 18.13
C MET A 230 -9.70 -2.09 17.31
N GLN A 231 -9.93 -1.74 16.07
CA GLN A 231 -10.82 -2.46 15.17
C GLN A 231 -10.12 -3.50 14.30
N MET A 232 -8.79 -3.57 14.26
CA MET A 232 -8.01 -4.40 13.32
C MET A 232 -8.48 -4.16 11.88
N THR A 233 -8.58 -2.89 11.51
CA THR A 233 -9.42 -2.42 10.39
C THR A 233 -8.99 -3.01 9.05
N ALA A 234 -7.69 -3.02 8.74
CA ALA A 234 -7.21 -3.51 7.45
C ALA A 234 -7.45 -5.03 7.28
N PHE A 235 -7.27 -5.83 8.34
CA PHE A 235 -7.54 -7.26 8.29
C PHE A 235 -9.04 -7.55 8.13
N ARG A 236 -9.90 -6.87 8.87
CA ARG A 236 -11.35 -7.02 8.73
C ARG A 236 -11.86 -6.57 7.36
N ALA A 237 -11.31 -5.50 6.80
CA ALA A 237 -11.62 -5.08 5.43
C ALA A 237 -11.14 -6.13 4.41
N TYR A 238 -9.96 -6.73 4.62
CA TYR A 238 -9.47 -7.82 3.78
C TYR A 238 -10.36 -9.07 3.86
N GLN A 239 -10.93 -9.40 5.01
CA GLN A 239 -11.89 -10.50 5.14
C GLN A 239 -13.15 -10.29 4.26
N LEU A 240 -13.57 -9.04 4.01
CA LEU A 240 -14.64 -8.74 3.05
C LEU A 240 -14.21 -9.03 1.61
N ILE A 241 -12.92 -8.81 1.26
CA ILE A 241 -12.36 -9.23 -0.03
C ILE A 241 -12.45 -10.75 -0.18
N GLU A 242 -12.03 -11.51 0.84
CA GLU A 242 -12.09 -12.99 0.84
C GLU A 242 -13.53 -13.52 0.71
N GLN A 243 -14.52 -12.77 1.20
CA GLN A 243 -15.93 -13.08 1.03
C GLN A 243 -16.47 -12.72 -0.36
N GLY A 244 -15.63 -12.17 -1.25
CA GLY A 244 -15.99 -11.81 -2.62
C GLY A 244 -16.68 -10.46 -2.75
N MET A 245 -16.57 -9.58 -1.74
CA MET A 245 -17.12 -8.22 -1.82
C MET A 245 -16.25 -7.34 -2.73
N ASP A 246 -16.89 -6.57 -3.62
CA ASP A 246 -16.23 -5.60 -4.49
C ASP A 246 -15.66 -4.41 -3.66
N PRO A 247 -14.43 -3.94 -3.94
CA PRO A 247 -13.84 -2.76 -3.28
C PRO A 247 -14.74 -1.53 -3.25
N LYS A 248 -15.55 -1.27 -4.28
CA LYS A 248 -16.51 -0.16 -4.29
C LYS A 248 -17.62 -0.30 -3.23
N SER A 249 -17.90 -1.52 -2.78
CA SER A 249 -18.83 -1.81 -1.69
C SER A 249 -18.10 -1.88 -0.34
N ILE A 250 -16.84 -2.35 -0.33
CA ILE A 250 -16.02 -2.43 0.89
C ILE A 250 -15.75 -1.04 1.45
N VAL A 251 -15.28 -0.09 0.62
CA VAL A 251 -14.87 1.23 1.06
C VAL A 251 -15.98 1.96 1.85
N PRO A 252 -17.21 2.16 1.36
CA PRO A 252 -18.26 2.79 2.15
C PRO A 252 -18.64 1.97 3.38
N THR A 253 -18.66 0.63 3.30
CA THR A 253 -18.97 -0.26 4.43
C THR A 253 -17.99 -0.05 5.58
N VAL A 254 -16.68 0.02 5.28
CA VAL A 254 -15.63 0.19 6.29
C VAL A 254 -15.62 1.62 6.83
N ILE A 255 -15.86 2.63 5.99
CA ILE A 255 -16.02 4.03 6.42
C ILE A 255 -17.15 4.15 7.47
N ASP A 256 -18.25 3.45 7.31
CA ASP A 256 -19.38 3.46 8.25
C ASP A 256 -19.04 2.88 9.64
N TRP A 257 -17.91 2.14 9.79
CA TRP A 257 -17.44 1.71 11.10
C TRP A 257 -16.89 2.85 11.95
N PHE A 258 -16.51 3.97 11.30
CA PHE A 258 -15.90 5.13 11.95
C PHE A 258 -16.88 6.30 11.99
N LYS A 259 -17.26 6.69 13.22
CA LYS A 259 -18.14 7.84 13.43
C LYS A 259 -17.30 9.06 13.83
N LYS A 260 -17.72 10.23 13.39
CA LYS A 260 -17.12 11.49 13.87
C LYS A 260 -17.04 11.52 15.39
N PRO A 261 -15.96 12.04 16.01
CA PRO A 261 -14.93 12.86 15.37
C PRO A 261 -13.77 12.08 14.71
N ASN A 262 -13.75 10.74 14.70
CA ASN A 262 -12.63 9.96 14.19
C ASN A 262 -12.50 10.11 12.68
N ALA A 263 -11.46 10.78 12.23
CA ALA A 263 -11.10 10.81 10.82
C ALA A 263 -10.70 9.41 10.34
N PHE A 264 -11.16 9.01 9.15
CA PHE A 264 -10.85 7.71 8.58
C PHE A 264 -10.87 7.76 7.05
N GLY A 265 -9.88 7.10 6.44
CA GLY A 265 -9.79 6.86 5.01
C GLY A 265 -9.20 5.48 4.72
N ILE A 266 -9.45 4.97 3.53
CA ILE A 266 -9.03 3.64 3.12
C ILE A 266 -8.84 3.57 1.61
N ILE A 267 -7.83 2.84 1.15
CA ILE A 267 -7.68 2.40 -0.23
C ILE A 267 -7.63 0.86 -0.27
N VAL A 268 -8.30 0.29 -1.26
CA VAL A 268 -8.47 -1.16 -1.40
C VAL A 268 -8.26 -1.57 -2.86
N VAL A 269 -7.48 -2.62 -3.07
CA VAL A 269 -7.35 -3.29 -4.37
C VAL A 269 -7.57 -4.79 -4.21
N SER A 270 -8.29 -5.40 -5.15
CA SER A 270 -8.54 -6.84 -5.18
C SER A 270 -8.57 -7.38 -6.61
N LYS A 271 -8.80 -8.67 -6.79
CA LYS A 271 -9.05 -9.28 -8.10
C LYS A 271 -10.31 -8.71 -8.77
N LEU A 272 -11.29 -8.25 -7.99
CA LEU A 272 -12.57 -7.71 -8.49
C LEU A 272 -12.51 -6.22 -8.87
N GLY A 273 -11.48 -5.49 -8.45
CA GLY A 273 -11.33 -4.07 -8.75
C GLY A 273 -10.59 -3.30 -7.67
N PHE A 274 -10.86 -2.01 -7.60
CA PHE A 274 -10.25 -1.11 -6.62
C PHE A 274 -11.17 0.04 -6.25
N ALA A 275 -10.96 0.61 -5.09
CA ALA A 275 -11.64 1.81 -4.62
C ALA A 275 -10.82 2.52 -3.52
N GLY A 276 -11.09 3.80 -3.33
CA GLY A 276 -10.59 4.60 -2.21
C GLY A 276 -11.66 5.59 -1.74
N GLY A 277 -11.59 6.00 -0.49
CA GLY A 277 -12.50 6.98 0.08
C GLY A 277 -12.20 7.28 1.54
N ALA A 278 -12.84 8.32 2.06
CA ALA A 278 -12.71 8.76 3.43
C ALA A 278 -14.04 9.37 3.93
N ASN A 279 -14.18 9.48 5.27
CA ASN A 279 -15.31 10.20 5.88
C ASN A 279 -15.07 11.72 5.97
N GLU A 280 -13.84 12.15 5.62
CA GLU A 280 -13.39 13.54 5.47
C GLU A 280 -12.70 13.72 4.12
N SER A 281 -11.94 14.82 3.90
CA SER A 281 -11.09 14.95 2.71
C SER A 281 -9.95 13.93 2.72
N MET A 282 -9.53 13.49 1.54
CA MET A 282 -8.35 12.65 1.36
C MET A 282 -7.79 12.85 -0.06
N ALA A 283 -6.54 13.27 -0.17
CA ALA A 283 -5.82 13.18 -1.42
C ALA A 283 -5.54 11.71 -1.73
N TRP A 284 -6.04 11.19 -2.83
CA TRP A 284 -5.72 9.86 -3.30
C TRP A 284 -5.86 9.76 -4.82
N THR A 285 -5.12 8.84 -5.41
CA THR A 285 -5.17 8.57 -6.85
C THR A 285 -5.10 7.08 -7.12
N ALA A 286 -5.59 6.69 -8.30
CA ALA A 286 -5.48 5.34 -8.83
C ALA A 286 -4.98 5.38 -10.27
N SER A 287 -4.09 4.47 -10.61
CA SER A 287 -3.61 4.22 -11.98
C SER A 287 -3.80 2.76 -12.32
N GLU A 288 -4.27 2.48 -13.53
CA GLU A 288 -4.53 1.13 -14.03
C GLU A 288 -3.98 0.99 -15.44
N ILE A 289 -3.25 -0.11 -15.71
CA ILE A 289 -2.84 -0.50 -17.06
C ILE A 289 -3.09 -1.99 -17.27
N GLU A 290 -3.36 -2.37 -18.52
CA GLU A 290 -3.39 -3.77 -18.96
C GLU A 290 -2.20 -4.02 -19.89
N ILE A 291 -1.42 -5.06 -19.62
CA ILE A 291 -0.29 -5.50 -20.44
C ILE A 291 -0.66 -6.84 -21.06
N GLN A 292 -0.45 -6.96 -22.37
CA GLN A 292 -0.54 -8.27 -23.04
C GLN A 292 0.73 -9.07 -22.72
N LEU A 293 0.55 -10.29 -22.21
CA LEU A 293 1.66 -11.22 -21.91
C LEU A 293 2.06 -12.02 -23.14
#